data_8fb491e27c884ddf70e9789e910f597d
#
_entry.id   8fb491e27c884ddf70e9789e910f597d
#
_cell.length_a   1.000
_cell.length_b   1.000
_cell.length_c   1.000
_cell.angle_alpha   90.00
_cell.angle_beta   90.00
_cell.angle_gamma   90.00
#
_symmetry.space_group_name_H-M   'P 1'
#
loop_
_entity.id
_entity.type
_entity.pdbx_description
1 polymer ?
#
loop_
_entity_poly.entity_id
_entity_poly.type
_entity_poly.pdbx_seq_one_letter_code
_entity_poly.pdbx_strand_id
1 'polypeptide(L)'
;MKRNSGWTNLEQAKFLKCIGELLERGYSMSEAVQSSRYYMPNHLMEDINACYGSLKGGETFFENLVRLNFDHQVISFVYFAEKHGGFATAFQDASKMIQNKQETIKKLRKILSYPLFLLLFTFVLFFFVQSILIPKFNSIFLTMNINKNFFLLFVQLIGKVIPFLFAFLLLFLITSFFYYYFYFRKLDVIVQVNLLARIPYIGKMVRRYFSYLLSLQLSYLLSSGFSIYECLQFFEENKGQRLYSRIGIITISQLKKGVRLDQAFKSFDFLDKELLQIIQHGQENGKLDQEFYYFGNHCLKQIEENIQKTIKVLQPTLYSVVGILIVSIYLSVLMPMFQLLDGF
;
A
#
# COMPACT_ATOMS: atom_id res chain seq x y z
N MET A 1 5.11 29.61 -0.35
CA MET A 1 4.28 28.88 0.63
C MET A 1 3.50 27.81 -0.12
N LYS A 2 3.79 26.50 0.07
CA LYS A 2 2.97 25.43 -0.50
C LYS A 2 1.63 25.43 0.25
N ARG A 3 0.58 25.92 -0.38
CA ARG A 3 -0.79 25.70 0.09
C ARG A 3 -1.02 24.17 0.05
N ASN A 4 -1.19 23.55 1.22
CA ASN A 4 -1.70 22.17 1.24
C ASN A 4 -3.06 22.22 0.58
N SER A 5 -3.18 21.71 -0.63
CA SER A 5 -4.47 21.60 -1.29
C SER A 5 -5.36 20.73 -0.42
N GLY A 6 -6.51 21.25 0.00
CA GLY A 6 -7.47 20.52 0.84
C GLY A 6 -8.17 19.37 0.13
N TRP A 7 -7.74 19.02 -1.10
CA TRP A 7 -8.34 17.98 -1.94
C TRP A 7 -7.97 16.57 -1.47
N THR A 8 -8.94 15.84 -0.96
CA THR A 8 -8.77 14.42 -0.73
C THR A 8 -8.78 13.64 -2.05
N ASN A 9 -8.15 12.48 -2.09
CA ASN A 9 -8.14 11.65 -3.31
C ASN A 9 -9.57 11.32 -3.80
N LEU A 10 -10.53 11.17 -2.87
CA LEU A 10 -11.91 10.89 -3.22
C LEU A 10 -12.59 12.10 -3.89
N GLU A 11 -12.28 13.30 -3.44
CA GLU A 11 -12.78 14.54 -4.03
C GLU A 11 -12.15 14.78 -5.40
N GLN A 12 -10.84 14.49 -5.56
CA GLN A 12 -10.17 14.51 -6.86
C GLN A 12 -10.86 13.57 -7.85
N ALA A 13 -11.14 12.33 -7.43
CA ALA A 13 -11.85 11.36 -8.26
C ALA A 13 -13.26 11.82 -8.64
N LYS A 14 -14.00 12.37 -7.67
CA LYS A 14 -15.37 12.89 -7.92
C LYS A 14 -15.37 14.07 -8.87
N PHE A 15 -14.40 14.98 -8.71
CA PHE A 15 -14.25 16.14 -9.59
C PHE A 15 -13.96 15.73 -11.04
N LEU A 16 -13.00 14.81 -11.23
CA LEU A 16 -12.68 14.30 -12.56
C LEU A 16 -13.85 13.56 -13.20
N LYS A 17 -14.57 12.75 -12.43
CA LYS A 17 -15.76 12.05 -12.91
C LYS A 17 -16.82 13.04 -13.41
N CYS A 18 -17.10 14.07 -12.61
CA CYS A 18 -18.08 15.10 -12.95
C CYS A 18 -17.68 15.84 -14.23
N ILE A 19 -16.40 16.24 -14.37
CA ILE A 19 -15.91 16.90 -15.57
C ILE A 19 -16.00 15.96 -16.77
N GLY A 20 -15.56 14.70 -16.65
CA GLY A 20 -15.63 13.71 -17.72
C GLY A 20 -17.06 13.49 -18.24
N GLU A 21 -18.03 13.36 -17.34
CA GLU A 21 -19.46 13.22 -17.70
C GLU A 21 -20.02 14.46 -18.41
N LEU A 22 -19.58 15.66 -18.03
CA LEU A 22 -20.01 16.90 -18.67
C LEU A 22 -19.39 17.07 -20.06
N LEU A 23 -18.10 16.74 -20.20
CA LEU A 23 -17.42 16.74 -21.51
C LEU A 23 -18.05 15.74 -22.49
N GLU A 24 -18.46 14.56 -22.02
CA GLU A 24 -19.17 13.55 -22.83
C GLU A 24 -20.52 14.06 -23.32
N ARG A 25 -21.17 14.96 -22.56
CA ARG A 25 -22.41 15.65 -22.96
C ARG A 25 -22.17 16.87 -23.87
N GLY A 26 -20.91 17.14 -24.24
CA GLY A 26 -20.56 18.22 -25.17
C GLY A 26 -20.28 19.58 -24.52
N TYR A 27 -20.18 19.66 -23.20
CA TYR A 27 -19.75 20.89 -22.53
C TYR A 27 -18.27 21.17 -22.84
N SER A 28 -17.89 22.42 -22.95
CA SER A 28 -16.49 22.81 -23.02
C SER A 28 -15.80 22.58 -21.67
N MET A 29 -14.46 22.48 -21.66
CA MET A 29 -13.69 22.27 -20.44
C MET A 29 -13.99 23.34 -19.36
N SER A 30 -14.07 24.62 -19.77
CA SER A 30 -14.36 25.72 -18.86
C SER A 30 -15.78 25.63 -18.27
N GLU A 31 -16.77 25.29 -19.09
CA GLU A 31 -18.15 25.09 -18.64
C GLU A 31 -18.29 23.87 -17.72
N ALA A 32 -17.60 22.78 -18.03
CA ALA A 32 -17.58 21.59 -17.20
C ALA A 32 -16.99 21.88 -15.80
N VAL A 33 -15.87 22.61 -15.73
CA VAL A 33 -15.28 23.05 -14.46
C VAL A 33 -16.22 23.99 -13.71
N GLN A 34 -16.85 24.94 -14.38
CA GLN A 34 -17.82 25.85 -13.76
C GLN A 34 -19.02 25.10 -13.20
N SER A 35 -19.57 24.16 -13.95
CA SER A 35 -20.74 23.36 -13.56
C SER A 35 -20.43 22.37 -12.43
N SER A 36 -19.19 21.90 -12.32
CA SER A 36 -18.76 21.00 -11.27
C SER A 36 -18.95 21.59 -9.86
N ARG A 37 -18.99 22.91 -9.71
CA ARG A 37 -19.23 23.62 -8.45
C ARG A 37 -20.49 23.14 -7.71
N TYR A 38 -21.54 22.79 -8.45
CA TYR A 38 -22.80 22.34 -7.86
C TYR A 38 -22.71 20.95 -7.19
N TYR A 39 -21.66 20.20 -7.51
CA TYR A 39 -21.46 18.82 -7.06
C TYR A 39 -20.32 18.64 -6.07
N MET A 40 -19.55 19.73 -5.84
CA MET A 40 -18.37 19.69 -4.96
C MET A 40 -18.63 20.38 -3.61
N PRO A 41 -17.90 19.99 -2.55
CA PRO A 41 -17.99 20.62 -1.24
C PRO A 41 -17.58 22.11 -1.27
N ASN A 42 -18.19 22.91 -0.38
CA ASN A 42 -17.98 24.36 -0.31
C ASN A 42 -16.50 24.76 -0.11
N HIS A 43 -15.72 23.99 0.61
CA HIS A 43 -14.31 24.31 0.87
C HIS A 43 -13.42 24.25 -0.38
N LEU A 44 -13.89 23.64 -1.48
CA LEU A 44 -13.17 23.57 -2.76
C LEU A 44 -13.58 24.67 -3.75
N MET A 45 -14.56 25.51 -3.40
CA MET A 45 -15.12 26.50 -4.34
C MET A 45 -14.11 27.54 -4.79
N GLU A 46 -13.19 27.98 -3.91
CA GLU A 46 -12.11 28.92 -4.28
C GLU A 46 -11.19 28.31 -5.34
N ASP A 47 -10.79 27.06 -5.13
CA ASP A 47 -9.89 26.34 -6.04
C ASP A 47 -10.55 26.10 -7.41
N ILE A 48 -11.83 25.72 -7.41
CA ILE A 48 -12.59 25.51 -8.66
C ILE A 48 -12.79 26.84 -9.41
N ASN A 49 -13.08 27.93 -8.70
CA ASN A 49 -13.20 29.26 -9.31
C ASN A 49 -11.87 29.75 -9.88
N ALA A 50 -10.76 29.51 -9.17
CA ALA A 50 -9.43 29.85 -9.66
C ALA A 50 -9.09 29.03 -10.92
N CYS A 51 -9.41 27.72 -10.93
CA CYS A 51 -9.24 26.87 -12.10
C CYS A 51 -10.07 27.36 -13.30
N TYR A 52 -11.33 27.72 -13.08
CA TYR A 52 -12.18 28.29 -14.13
C TYR A 52 -11.63 29.60 -14.71
N GLY A 53 -11.15 30.51 -13.84
CA GLY A 53 -10.55 31.78 -14.27
C GLY A 53 -9.28 31.57 -15.11
N SER A 54 -8.43 30.63 -14.70
CA SER A 54 -7.20 30.27 -15.39
C SER A 54 -7.46 29.67 -16.77
N LEU A 55 -8.45 28.77 -16.87
CA LEU A 55 -8.86 28.18 -18.16
C LEU A 55 -9.38 29.25 -19.15
N LYS A 56 -10.13 30.23 -18.66
CA LYS A 56 -10.52 31.39 -19.47
C LYS A 56 -9.36 32.28 -19.90
N GLY A 57 -8.31 32.31 -19.08
CA GLY A 57 -7.06 33.01 -19.41
C GLY A 57 -6.14 32.25 -20.38
N GLY A 58 -6.55 31.05 -20.83
CA GLY A 58 -5.79 30.23 -21.78
C GLY A 58 -4.77 29.29 -21.15
N GLU A 59 -4.74 29.19 -19.81
CA GLU A 59 -3.94 28.15 -19.15
C GLU A 59 -4.52 26.75 -19.39
N THR A 60 -3.66 25.73 -19.42
CA THR A 60 -4.10 24.36 -19.61
C THR A 60 -4.76 23.78 -18.35
N PHE A 61 -5.61 22.77 -18.50
CA PHE A 61 -6.21 22.10 -17.35
C PHE A 61 -5.15 21.32 -16.55
N PHE A 62 -4.16 20.77 -17.24
CA PHE A 62 -2.99 20.13 -16.64
C PHE A 62 -2.27 21.07 -15.65
N GLU A 63 -1.94 22.31 -16.04
CA GLU A 63 -1.27 23.29 -15.16
C GLU A 63 -2.09 23.58 -13.91
N ASN A 64 -3.40 23.65 -14.04
CA ASN A 64 -4.32 23.83 -12.93
C ASN A 64 -4.27 22.65 -11.96
N LEU A 65 -4.27 21.39 -12.43
CA LEU A 65 -4.16 20.21 -11.58
C LEU A 65 -2.81 20.12 -10.86
N VAL A 66 -1.72 20.52 -11.53
CA VAL A 66 -0.40 20.62 -10.89
C VAL A 66 -0.42 21.62 -9.74
N ARG A 67 -1.02 22.80 -9.94
CA ARG A 67 -1.16 23.84 -8.91
C ARG A 67 -2.01 23.39 -7.74
N LEU A 68 -3.08 22.64 -7.99
CA LEU A 68 -3.96 22.05 -7.00
C LEU A 68 -3.34 20.82 -6.32
N ASN A 69 -2.14 20.40 -6.72
CA ASN A 69 -1.42 19.26 -6.15
C ASN A 69 -2.20 17.93 -6.21
N PHE A 70 -2.83 17.67 -7.35
CA PHE A 70 -3.51 16.41 -7.61
C PHE A 70 -2.52 15.22 -7.63
N ASP A 71 -3.04 14.00 -7.51
CA ASP A 71 -2.21 12.79 -7.63
C ASP A 71 -1.44 12.81 -8.95
N HIS A 72 -0.14 12.53 -8.90
CA HIS A 72 0.72 12.58 -10.09
C HIS A 72 0.24 11.66 -11.23
N GLN A 73 -0.43 10.56 -10.90
CA GLN A 73 -1.00 9.68 -11.92
C GLN A 73 -2.12 10.39 -12.68
N VAL A 74 -2.99 11.11 -11.97
CA VAL A 74 -4.07 11.92 -12.57
C VAL A 74 -3.52 13.01 -13.48
N ILE A 75 -2.57 13.77 -12.93
CA ILE A 75 -1.93 14.87 -13.66
C ILE A 75 -1.38 14.36 -15.00
N SER A 76 -0.77 13.19 -14.96
CA SER A 76 -0.20 12.58 -16.16
C SER A 76 -1.28 12.13 -17.15
N PHE A 77 -2.39 11.53 -16.69
CA PHE A 77 -3.52 11.18 -17.55
C PHE A 77 -4.08 12.40 -18.28
N VAL A 78 -4.28 13.49 -17.54
CA VAL A 78 -4.81 14.74 -18.10
C VAL A 78 -3.86 15.36 -19.11
N TYR A 79 -2.56 15.38 -18.81
CA TYR A 79 -1.54 15.88 -19.73
C TYR A 79 -1.56 15.16 -21.08
N PHE A 80 -1.68 13.83 -21.05
CA PHE A 80 -1.76 13.05 -22.28
C PHE A 80 -3.07 13.26 -23.02
N ALA A 81 -4.19 13.36 -22.31
CA ALA A 81 -5.47 13.67 -22.92
C ALA A 81 -5.49 15.05 -23.59
N GLU A 82 -4.76 16.03 -23.04
CA GLU A 82 -4.59 17.35 -23.67
C GLU A 82 -3.79 17.28 -24.96
N LYS A 83 -2.80 16.40 -25.05
CA LYS A 83 -1.96 16.24 -26.26
C LYS A 83 -2.61 15.42 -27.36
N HIS A 84 -3.38 14.40 -27.00
CA HIS A 84 -3.85 13.37 -27.95
C HIS A 84 -5.38 13.35 -28.11
N GLY A 85 -6.11 14.13 -27.30
CA GLY A 85 -7.57 14.10 -27.27
C GLY A 85 -8.14 13.03 -26.36
N GLY A 86 -9.47 12.83 -26.37
CA GLY A 86 -10.12 11.80 -25.56
C GLY A 86 -10.32 12.18 -24.08
N PHE A 87 -10.49 13.46 -23.79
CA PHE A 87 -10.63 13.97 -22.42
C PHE A 87 -11.68 13.25 -21.56
N ALA A 88 -12.87 13.01 -22.14
CA ALA A 88 -13.99 12.45 -21.38
C ALA A 88 -13.67 11.05 -20.83
N THR A 89 -13.16 10.18 -21.70
CA THR A 89 -12.77 8.81 -21.31
C THR A 89 -11.57 8.82 -20.37
N ALA A 90 -10.54 9.63 -20.65
CA ALA A 90 -9.36 9.75 -19.81
C ALA A 90 -9.70 10.22 -18.39
N PHE A 91 -10.62 11.17 -18.21
CA PHE A 91 -11.04 11.64 -16.89
C PHE A 91 -11.87 10.63 -16.14
N GLN A 92 -12.76 9.90 -16.82
CA GLN A 92 -13.50 8.81 -16.20
C GLN A 92 -12.58 7.69 -15.74
N ASP A 93 -11.60 7.31 -16.56
CA ASP A 93 -10.65 6.25 -16.22
C ASP A 93 -9.67 6.68 -15.12
N ALA A 94 -9.18 7.92 -15.13
CA ALA A 94 -8.43 8.49 -14.02
C ALA A 94 -9.24 8.50 -12.72
N SER A 95 -10.51 8.85 -12.77
CA SER A 95 -11.41 8.80 -11.63
C SER A 95 -11.58 7.38 -11.10
N LYS A 96 -11.88 6.40 -11.98
CA LYS A 96 -12.01 4.98 -11.61
C LYS A 96 -10.71 4.45 -10.99
N MET A 97 -9.57 4.81 -11.54
CA MET A 97 -8.27 4.40 -11.02
C MET A 97 -8.06 4.88 -9.57
N ILE A 98 -8.37 6.15 -9.27
CA ILE A 98 -8.25 6.67 -7.91
C ILE A 98 -9.25 6.00 -6.98
N GLN A 99 -10.50 5.81 -7.41
CA GLN A 99 -11.53 5.14 -6.60
C GLN A 99 -11.10 3.72 -6.24
N ASN A 100 -10.68 2.93 -7.22
CA ASN A 100 -10.21 1.56 -7.02
C ASN A 100 -8.98 1.51 -6.08
N LYS A 101 -8.04 2.46 -6.23
CA LYS A 101 -6.90 2.60 -5.33
C LYS A 101 -7.35 2.86 -3.88
N GLN A 102 -8.32 3.77 -3.69
CA GLN A 102 -8.86 4.09 -2.37
C GLN A 102 -9.63 2.92 -1.75
N GLU A 103 -10.45 2.23 -2.52
CA GLU A 103 -11.16 1.03 -2.08
C GLU A 103 -10.20 -0.07 -1.66
N THR A 104 -9.14 -0.29 -2.44
CA THR A 104 -8.08 -1.24 -2.11
C THR A 104 -7.40 -0.88 -0.79
N ILE A 105 -7.02 0.39 -0.60
CA ILE A 105 -6.41 0.85 0.66
C ILE A 105 -7.36 0.66 1.84
N LYS A 106 -8.64 1.02 1.68
CA LYS A 106 -9.67 0.83 2.74
C LYS A 106 -9.84 -0.64 3.08
N LYS A 107 -9.88 -1.51 2.08
CA LYS A 107 -10.01 -2.95 2.25
C LYS A 107 -8.81 -3.55 2.98
N LEU A 108 -7.59 -3.21 2.56
CA LEU A 108 -6.37 -3.64 3.24
C LEU A 108 -6.29 -3.12 4.68
N ARG A 109 -6.63 -1.86 4.92
CA ARG A 109 -6.69 -1.29 6.27
C ARG A 109 -7.68 -2.04 7.16
N LYS A 110 -8.88 -2.37 6.64
CA LYS A 110 -9.89 -3.15 7.38
C LYS A 110 -9.37 -4.54 7.75
N ILE A 111 -8.70 -5.22 6.82
CA ILE A 111 -8.13 -6.55 7.06
C ILE A 111 -7.02 -6.50 8.13
N LEU A 112 -6.19 -5.45 8.14
CA LEU A 112 -5.06 -5.31 9.06
C LEU A 112 -5.43 -4.71 10.42
N SER A 113 -6.55 -4.02 10.55
CA SER A 113 -6.94 -3.31 11.79
C SER A 113 -7.10 -4.24 12.98
N TYR A 114 -7.76 -5.37 12.79
CA TYR A 114 -7.99 -6.34 13.86
C TYR A 114 -6.71 -7.01 14.37
N PRO A 115 -5.82 -7.56 13.52
CA PRO A 115 -4.54 -8.10 13.98
C PRO A 115 -3.66 -7.07 14.70
N LEU A 116 -3.65 -5.82 14.22
CA LEU A 116 -2.88 -4.76 14.86
C LEU A 116 -3.42 -4.45 16.26
N PHE A 117 -4.75 -4.38 16.41
CA PHE A 117 -5.40 -4.19 17.71
C PHE A 117 -5.07 -5.35 18.67
N LEU A 118 -5.15 -6.60 18.17
CA LEU A 118 -4.86 -7.79 18.97
C LEU A 118 -3.40 -7.81 19.45
N LEU A 119 -2.45 -7.48 18.57
CA LEU A 119 -1.03 -7.35 18.92
C LEU A 119 -0.80 -6.27 19.98
N LEU A 120 -1.41 -5.09 19.79
CA LEU A 120 -1.31 -4.00 20.76
C LEU A 120 -1.88 -4.41 22.13
N PHE A 121 -3.06 -5.02 22.14
CA PHE A 121 -3.69 -5.49 23.37
C PHE A 121 -2.83 -6.55 24.09
N THR A 122 -2.30 -7.52 23.35
CA THR A 122 -1.41 -8.54 23.90
C THR A 122 -0.16 -7.91 24.50
N PHE A 123 0.40 -6.90 23.83
CA PHE A 123 1.57 -6.19 24.33
C PHE A 123 1.28 -5.43 25.64
N VAL A 124 0.15 -4.71 25.71
CA VAL A 124 -0.28 -3.99 26.91
C VAL A 124 -0.51 -4.96 28.09
N LEU A 125 -1.20 -6.07 27.81
CA LEU A 125 -1.46 -7.10 28.81
C LEU A 125 -0.12 -7.69 29.35
N PHE A 126 0.80 -7.96 28.45
CA PHE A 126 2.10 -8.49 28.83
C PHE A 126 2.91 -7.48 29.67
N PHE A 127 2.90 -6.21 29.29
CA PHE A 127 3.54 -5.14 30.06
C PHE A 127 2.94 -5.01 31.47
N PHE A 128 1.62 -5.10 31.58
CA PHE A 128 0.92 -5.10 32.90
C PHE A 128 1.36 -6.27 33.78
N VAL A 129 1.40 -7.48 33.23
CA VAL A 129 1.87 -8.69 33.94
C VAL A 129 3.31 -8.50 34.44
N GLN A 130 4.19 -8.03 33.57
CA GLN A 130 5.61 -7.88 33.89
C GLN A 130 5.87 -6.78 34.93
N SER A 131 5.18 -5.64 34.82
CA SER A 131 5.46 -4.45 35.66
C SER A 131 4.74 -4.47 37.00
N ILE A 132 3.59 -5.14 37.08
CA ILE A 132 2.74 -5.09 38.27
C ILE A 132 2.60 -6.47 38.92
N LEU A 133 2.23 -7.51 38.16
CA LEU A 133 1.91 -8.79 38.75
C LEU A 133 3.17 -9.55 39.24
N ILE A 134 4.22 -9.64 38.41
CA ILE A 134 5.43 -10.37 38.78
C ILE A 134 6.12 -9.79 40.01
N PRO A 135 6.32 -8.48 40.22
CA PRO A 135 6.87 -7.92 41.43
C PRO A 135 6.05 -8.24 42.67
N LYS A 136 4.69 -8.15 42.58
CA LYS A 136 3.81 -8.50 43.71
C LYS A 136 3.92 -9.97 44.08
N PHE A 137 3.98 -10.89 43.13
CA PHE A 137 4.19 -12.30 43.41
C PHE A 137 5.55 -12.57 44.03
N ASN A 138 6.60 -11.92 43.54
CA ASN A 138 7.93 -12.07 44.17
C ASN A 138 7.92 -11.61 45.62
N SER A 139 7.24 -10.52 45.98
CA SER A 139 7.16 -10.10 47.39
C SER A 139 6.40 -11.11 48.27
N ILE A 140 5.30 -11.68 47.77
CA ILE A 140 4.54 -12.72 48.47
C ILE A 140 5.40 -13.96 48.71
N PHE A 141 6.10 -14.45 47.71
CA PHE A 141 7.00 -15.62 47.83
C PHE A 141 8.11 -15.39 48.85
N LEU A 142 8.67 -14.16 48.88
CA LEU A 142 9.69 -13.78 49.85
C LEU A 142 9.13 -13.71 51.27
N THR A 143 7.95 -13.16 51.48
CA THR A 143 7.30 -13.04 52.81
C THR A 143 6.89 -14.40 53.36
N MET A 144 6.49 -15.33 52.51
CA MET A 144 6.06 -16.69 52.90
C MET A 144 7.22 -17.69 52.99
N ASN A 145 8.44 -17.28 52.66
CA ASN A 145 9.65 -18.13 52.63
C ASN A 145 9.47 -19.39 51.75
N ILE A 146 8.69 -19.29 50.68
CA ILE A 146 8.38 -20.39 49.75
C ILE A 146 9.32 -20.34 48.57
N ASN A 147 9.80 -21.49 48.10
CA ASN A 147 10.61 -21.57 46.88
C ASN A 147 9.79 -21.20 45.65
N LYS A 148 10.44 -20.49 44.72
CA LYS A 148 9.81 -20.13 43.46
C LYS A 148 9.45 -21.39 42.66
N ASN A 149 8.18 -21.52 42.30
CA ASN A 149 7.70 -22.62 41.48
C ASN A 149 8.09 -22.47 40.00
N PHE A 150 8.05 -23.58 39.27
CA PHE A 150 8.39 -23.61 37.84
C PHE A 150 7.59 -22.58 37.00
N PHE A 151 6.31 -22.43 37.29
CA PHE A 151 5.43 -21.49 36.51
C PHE A 151 5.82 -20.03 36.72
N LEU A 152 6.20 -19.65 37.93
CA LEU A 152 6.69 -18.30 38.22
C LEU A 152 8.01 -18.03 37.48
N LEU A 153 8.95 -19.01 37.53
CA LEU A 153 10.22 -18.89 36.79
C LEU A 153 10.00 -18.80 35.28
N PHE A 154 9.04 -19.56 34.73
CA PHE A 154 8.66 -19.51 33.33
C PHE A 154 8.12 -18.12 32.93
N VAL A 155 7.19 -17.56 33.72
CA VAL A 155 6.65 -16.22 33.46
C VAL A 155 7.74 -15.15 33.60
N GLN A 156 8.65 -15.26 34.57
CA GLN A 156 9.79 -14.36 34.72
C GLN A 156 10.76 -14.44 33.53
N LEU A 157 11.04 -15.66 33.04
CA LEU A 157 11.89 -15.87 31.87
C LEU A 157 11.31 -15.17 30.64
N ILE A 158 10.04 -15.43 30.37
CA ILE A 158 9.32 -14.75 29.24
C ILE A 158 9.39 -13.24 29.44
N GLY A 159 9.15 -12.77 30.67
CA GLY A 159 9.20 -11.34 30.99
C GLY A 159 10.54 -10.66 30.74
N LYS A 160 11.63 -11.39 30.91
CA LYS A 160 12.99 -10.89 30.60
C LYS A 160 13.28 -10.95 29.08
N VAL A 161 12.81 -12.00 28.41
CA VAL A 161 13.09 -12.21 26.97
C VAL A 161 12.37 -11.19 26.10
N ILE A 162 11.14 -10.83 26.43
CA ILE A 162 10.34 -9.92 25.59
C ILE A 162 10.91 -8.50 25.50
N PRO A 163 11.31 -7.80 26.59
CA PRO A 163 11.96 -6.51 26.47
C PRO A 163 13.25 -6.57 25.65
N PHE A 164 14.02 -7.68 25.80
CA PHE A 164 15.23 -7.90 25.02
C PHE A 164 14.93 -8.09 23.53
N LEU A 165 13.91 -8.88 23.18
CA LEU A 165 13.42 -9.02 21.80
C LEU A 165 12.93 -7.67 21.25
N PHE A 166 12.25 -6.89 22.08
CA PHE A 166 11.78 -5.56 21.66
C PHE A 166 12.94 -4.58 21.43
N ALA A 167 13.93 -4.57 22.33
CA ALA A 167 15.15 -3.77 22.15
C ALA A 167 15.93 -4.19 20.91
N PHE A 168 16.03 -5.50 20.64
CA PHE A 168 16.65 -6.03 19.42
C PHE A 168 15.86 -5.63 18.17
N LEU A 169 14.54 -5.71 18.21
CA LEU A 169 13.67 -5.27 17.12
C LEU A 169 13.83 -3.76 16.87
N LEU A 170 13.89 -2.96 17.93
CA LEU A 170 14.09 -1.51 17.83
C LEU A 170 15.46 -1.18 17.22
N LEU A 171 16.51 -1.86 17.68
CA LEU A 171 17.86 -1.73 17.11
C LEU A 171 17.88 -2.13 15.63
N PHE A 172 17.20 -3.24 15.28
CA PHE A 172 17.05 -3.69 13.90
C PHE A 172 16.31 -2.66 13.03
N LEU A 173 15.23 -2.05 13.55
CA LEU A 173 14.50 -1.00 12.85
C LEU A 173 15.36 0.26 12.65
N ILE A 174 16.13 0.65 13.68
CA ILE A 174 17.04 1.81 13.60
C ILE A 174 18.14 1.53 12.57
N THR A 175 18.79 0.39 12.63
CA THR A 175 19.85 0.02 11.66
C THR A 175 19.30 -0.11 10.25
N SER A 176 18.10 -0.68 10.07
CA SER A 176 17.40 -0.76 8.80
C SER A 176 17.04 0.63 8.26
N PHE A 177 16.61 1.55 9.13
CA PHE A 177 16.32 2.94 8.78
C PHE A 177 17.58 3.67 8.31
N PHE A 178 18.69 3.55 9.04
CA PHE A 178 19.98 4.13 8.63
C PHE A 178 20.46 3.53 7.31
N TYR A 179 20.40 2.20 7.16
CA TYR A 179 20.74 1.52 5.91
C TYR A 179 19.90 2.04 4.73
N TYR A 180 18.58 2.18 4.93
CA TYR A 180 17.67 2.74 3.93
C TYR A 180 18.06 4.17 3.56
N TYR A 181 18.30 5.04 4.54
CA TYR A 181 18.56 6.45 4.31
C TYR A 181 19.92 6.70 3.64
N PHE A 182 20.98 6.01 4.08
CA PHE A 182 22.35 6.27 3.62
C PHE A 182 22.72 5.49 2.35
N TYR A 183 22.20 4.29 2.17
CA TYR A 183 22.62 3.37 1.11
C TYR A 183 21.49 3.07 0.13
N PHE A 184 20.38 2.55 0.60
CA PHE A 184 19.29 2.04 -0.24
C PHE A 184 18.66 3.14 -1.11
N ARG A 185 18.42 4.33 -0.57
CA ARG A 185 17.83 5.47 -1.28
C ARG A 185 18.68 5.99 -2.47
N LYS A 186 19.98 5.71 -2.46
CA LYS A 186 20.91 6.15 -3.52
C LYS A 186 20.98 5.18 -4.71
N LEU A 187 20.52 3.95 -4.53
CA LEU A 187 20.49 2.95 -5.59
C LEU A 187 19.48 3.32 -6.69
N ASP A 188 19.68 2.80 -7.91
CA ASP A 188 18.67 2.88 -8.97
C ASP A 188 17.37 2.21 -8.48
N VAL A 189 16.22 2.81 -8.80
CA VAL A 189 14.91 2.37 -8.31
C VAL A 189 14.61 0.92 -8.72
N ILE A 190 15.05 0.48 -9.90
CA ILE A 190 14.89 -0.92 -10.34
C ILE A 190 15.67 -1.87 -9.44
N VAL A 191 16.91 -1.50 -9.08
CA VAL A 191 17.74 -2.29 -8.16
C VAL A 191 17.10 -2.36 -6.77
N GLN A 192 16.56 -1.24 -6.29
CA GLN A 192 15.83 -1.20 -5.01
C GLN A 192 14.66 -2.20 -4.98
N VAL A 193 13.82 -2.17 -6.01
CA VAL A 193 12.64 -3.04 -6.10
C VAL A 193 13.04 -4.51 -6.30
N ASN A 194 14.06 -4.78 -7.11
CA ASN A 194 14.61 -6.13 -7.29
C ASN A 194 15.15 -6.70 -5.98
N LEU A 195 15.84 -5.90 -5.16
CA LEU A 195 16.31 -6.35 -3.85
C LEU A 195 15.14 -6.70 -2.92
N LEU A 196 14.09 -5.88 -2.88
CA LEU A 196 12.88 -6.18 -2.12
C LEU A 196 12.19 -7.46 -2.61
N ALA A 197 12.16 -7.67 -3.93
CA ALA A 197 11.58 -8.86 -4.56
C ALA A 197 12.36 -10.15 -4.28
N ARG A 198 13.64 -10.07 -3.85
CA ARG A 198 14.47 -11.22 -3.48
C ARG A 198 14.30 -11.69 -2.04
N ILE A 199 13.69 -10.88 -1.17
CA ILE A 199 13.47 -11.24 0.24
C ILE A 199 12.54 -12.47 0.32
N PRO A 200 12.92 -13.54 1.03
CA PRO A 200 12.07 -14.72 1.17
C PRO A 200 10.72 -14.32 1.81
N TYR A 201 9.64 -14.98 1.42
CA TYR A 201 8.24 -14.72 1.82
C TYR A 201 7.67 -13.37 1.37
N ILE A 202 8.35 -12.25 1.60
CA ILE A 202 7.90 -10.90 1.24
C ILE A 202 8.05 -10.67 -0.28
N GLY A 203 9.10 -11.20 -0.90
CA GLY A 203 9.41 -10.95 -2.31
C GLY A 203 8.31 -11.39 -3.28
N LYS A 204 7.60 -12.48 -2.97
CA LYS A 204 6.44 -12.90 -3.78
C LYS A 204 5.30 -11.88 -3.71
N MET A 205 5.07 -11.31 -2.53
CA MET A 205 4.05 -10.29 -2.31
C MET A 205 4.45 -8.96 -2.99
N VAL A 206 5.74 -8.60 -2.92
CA VAL A 206 6.31 -7.43 -3.60
C VAL A 206 6.12 -7.55 -5.12
N ARG A 207 6.47 -8.69 -5.73
CA ARG A 207 6.27 -8.92 -7.17
C ARG A 207 4.82 -8.77 -7.59
N ARG A 208 3.90 -9.39 -6.87
CA ARG A 208 2.45 -9.26 -7.13
C ARG A 208 1.96 -7.84 -7.00
N TYR A 209 2.47 -7.10 -6.00
CA TYR A 209 2.08 -5.71 -5.79
C TYR A 209 2.52 -4.80 -6.95
N PHE A 210 3.77 -4.92 -7.40
CA PHE A 210 4.24 -4.14 -8.54
C PHE A 210 3.61 -4.58 -9.87
N SER A 211 3.36 -5.87 -10.06
CA SER A 211 2.61 -6.37 -11.22
C SER A 211 1.16 -5.86 -11.21
N TYR A 212 0.50 -5.86 -10.06
CA TYR A 212 -0.82 -5.25 -9.88
C TYR A 212 -0.84 -3.78 -10.31
N LEU A 213 0.06 -2.98 -9.76
CA LEU A 213 0.12 -1.55 -10.06
C LEU A 213 0.38 -1.28 -11.55
N LEU A 214 1.38 -1.97 -12.11
CA LEU A 214 1.76 -1.80 -13.51
C LEU A 214 0.66 -2.22 -14.46
N SER A 215 0.05 -3.38 -14.22
CA SER A 215 -1.01 -3.93 -15.06
C SER A 215 -2.24 -3.03 -15.06
N LEU A 216 -2.69 -2.57 -13.90
CA LEU A 216 -3.85 -1.67 -13.85
C LEU A 216 -3.55 -0.34 -14.57
N GLN A 217 -2.36 0.22 -14.39
CA GLN A 217 -2.02 1.49 -15.04
C GLN A 217 -1.95 1.34 -16.57
N LEU A 218 -1.35 0.25 -17.06
CA LEU A 218 -1.35 -0.06 -18.50
C LEU A 218 -2.77 -0.32 -19.02
N SER A 219 -3.57 -1.08 -18.28
CA SER A 219 -4.97 -1.35 -18.66
C SER A 219 -5.76 -0.06 -18.84
N TYR A 220 -5.72 0.86 -17.87
CA TYR A 220 -6.45 2.12 -17.97
C TYR A 220 -6.00 3.00 -19.14
N LEU A 221 -4.69 3.06 -19.41
CA LEU A 221 -4.18 3.82 -20.56
C LEU A 221 -4.61 3.19 -21.88
N LEU A 222 -4.50 1.87 -22.01
CA LEU A 222 -4.91 1.15 -23.22
C LEU A 222 -6.41 1.23 -23.45
N SER A 223 -7.24 1.13 -22.41
CA SER A 223 -8.71 1.26 -22.51
C SER A 223 -9.13 2.67 -22.91
N SER A 224 -8.33 3.68 -22.58
CA SER A 224 -8.51 5.08 -23.04
C SER A 224 -8.09 5.29 -24.51
N GLY A 225 -7.68 4.23 -25.23
CA GLY A 225 -7.34 4.27 -26.65
C GLY A 225 -5.85 4.53 -26.96
N PHE A 226 -4.98 4.59 -25.93
CA PHE A 226 -3.54 4.75 -26.16
C PHE A 226 -2.92 3.44 -26.67
N SER A 227 -1.98 3.56 -27.60
CA SER A 227 -1.13 2.43 -27.98
C SER A 227 -0.17 2.07 -26.85
N ILE A 228 0.34 0.84 -26.85
CA ILE A 228 1.33 0.42 -25.83
C ILE A 228 2.60 1.30 -25.85
N TYR A 229 2.99 1.80 -27.03
CA TYR A 229 4.13 2.69 -27.16
C TYR A 229 3.87 4.04 -26.48
N GLU A 230 2.71 4.64 -26.67
CA GLU A 230 2.28 5.88 -26.01
C GLU A 230 2.15 5.68 -24.48
N CYS A 231 1.66 4.53 -24.03
CA CYS A 231 1.64 4.19 -22.61
C CYS A 231 3.06 4.18 -22.00
N LEU A 232 4.03 3.66 -22.73
CA LEU A 232 5.42 3.64 -22.28
C LEU A 232 6.07 5.01 -22.33
N GLN A 233 5.76 5.84 -23.34
CA GLN A 233 6.17 7.26 -23.37
C GLN A 233 5.58 8.04 -22.20
N PHE A 234 4.31 7.80 -21.88
CA PHE A 234 3.69 8.33 -20.67
C PHE A 234 4.48 7.98 -19.41
N PHE A 235 4.94 6.74 -19.29
CA PHE A 235 5.78 6.35 -18.16
C PHE A 235 7.11 7.07 -18.16
N GLU A 236 7.78 7.18 -19.30
CA GLU A 236 9.06 7.87 -19.48
C GLU A 236 8.99 9.34 -19.05
N GLU A 237 7.95 10.07 -19.48
CA GLU A 237 7.76 11.49 -19.18
C GLU A 237 7.35 11.75 -17.74
N ASN A 238 6.80 10.76 -17.03
CA ASN A 238 6.33 10.87 -15.65
C ASN A 238 7.48 10.87 -14.63
N LYS A 239 8.23 11.97 -14.56
CA LYS A 239 9.36 12.14 -13.62
C LYS A 239 8.97 12.04 -12.13
N GLY A 240 7.68 12.24 -11.81
CA GLY A 240 7.15 12.11 -10.45
C GLY A 240 7.17 10.66 -9.93
N GLN A 241 7.13 9.68 -10.84
CA GLN A 241 7.13 8.25 -10.52
C GLN A 241 8.36 7.57 -11.10
N ARG A 242 9.49 7.68 -10.40
CA ARG A 242 10.81 7.19 -10.85
C ARG A 242 10.80 5.76 -11.38
N LEU A 243 10.03 4.85 -10.77
CA LEU A 243 9.98 3.46 -11.20
C LEU A 243 9.35 3.32 -12.60
N TYR A 244 8.20 3.94 -12.83
CA TYR A 244 7.54 3.90 -14.12
C TYR A 244 8.37 4.58 -15.20
N SER A 245 8.98 5.72 -14.89
CA SER A 245 9.89 6.40 -15.82
C SER A 245 11.03 5.49 -16.26
N ARG A 246 11.64 4.77 -15.34
CA ARG A 246 12.72 3.81 -15.68
C ARG A 246 12.20 2.61 -16.47
N ILE A 247 11.03 2.08 -16.15
CA ILE A 247 10.38 1.01 -16.93
C ILE A 247 10.14 1.50 -18.35
N GLY A 248 9.56 2.69 -18.53
CA GLY A 248 9.31 3.29 -19.84
C GLY A 248 10.57 3.42 -20.67
N ILE A 249 11.62 4.08 -20.15
CA ILE A 249 12.91 4.27 -20.84
C ILE A 249 13.52 2.93 -21.29
N ILE A 250 13.59 1.94 -20.40
CA ILE A 250 14.21 0.65 -20.69
C ILE A 250 13.39 -0.10 -21.74
N THR A 251 12.06 -0.17 -21.56
CA THR A 251 11.19 -0.91 -22.47
C THR A 251 11.17 -0.28 -23.85
N ILE A 252 11.05 1.05 -23.96
CA ILE A 252 11.09 1.77 -25.25
C ILE A 252 12.42 1.51 -25.96
N SER A 253 13.53 1.55 -25.23
CA SER A 253 14.86 1.30 -25.83
C SER A 253 14.97 -0.11 -26.42
N GLN A 254 14.34 -1.10 -25.81
CA GLN A 254 14.31 -2.49 -26.29
C GLN A 254 13.35 -2.66 -27.47
N LEU A 255 12.16 -2.05 -27.41
CA LEU A 255 11.20 -2.06 -28.53
C LEU A 255 11.79 -1.41 -29.80
N LYS A 256 12.54 -0.32 -29.67
CA LYS A 256 13.28 0.31 -30.80
C LYS A 256 14.32 -0.60 -31.43
N LYS A 257 14.84 -1.59 -30.69
CA LYS A 257 15.75 -2.62 -31.17
C LYS A 257 15.04 -3.83 -31.79
N GLY A 258 13.70 -3.80 -31.89
CA GLY A 258 12.88 -4.90 -32.41
C GLY A 258 12.61 -6.03 -31.40
N VAL A 259 12.94 -5.84 -30.11
CA VAL A 259 12.62 -6.81 -29.06
C VAL A 259 11.11 -6.80 -28.80
N ARG A 260 10.50 -7.97 -28.69
CA ARG A 260 9.06 -8.09 -28.38
C ARG A 260 8.78 -7.56 -26.98
N LEU A 261 7.54 -7.09 -26.74
CA LEU A 261 7.13 -6.51 -25.47
C LEU A 261 7.29 -7.48 -24.30
N ASP A 262 6.86 -8.75 -24.46
CA ASP A 262 6.99 -9.80 -23.45
C ASP A 262 8.46 -10.01 -23.04
N GLN A 263 9.36 -10.03 -24.00
CA GLN A 263 10.80 -10.17 -23.77
C GLN A 263 11.41 -8.92 -23.09
N ALA A 264 10.93 -7.73 -23.46
CA ALA A 264 11.37 -6.48 -22.84
C ALA A 264 10.99 -6.45 -21.34
N PHE A 265 9.81 -6.91 -20.99
CA PHE A 265 9.36 -7.00 -19.58
C PHE A 265 10.06 -8.11 -18.78
N LYS A 266 10.63 -9.13 -19.43
CA LYS A 266 11.42 -10.19 -18.78
C LYS A 266 12.65 -9.65 -18.05
N SER A 267 13.14 -8.46 -18.43
CA SER A 267 14.28 -7.80 -17.78
C SER A 267 13.99 -7.30 -16.35
N PHE A 268 12.73 -7.32 -15.93
CA PHE A 268 12.29 -6.82 -14.62
C PHE A 268 11.99 -7.97 -13.65
N ASP A 269 12.98 -8.41 -12.88
CA ASP A 269 12.86 -9.53 -11.90
C ASP A 269 11.81 -9.31 -10.82
N PHE A 270 11.42 -8.05 -10.58
CA PHE A 270 10.41 -7.67 -9.59
C PHE A 270 8.97 -7.81 -10.09
N LEU A 271 8.76 -8.18 -11.33
CA LEU A 271 7.44 -8.49 -11.87
C LEU A 271 7.14 -9.98 -11.73
N ASP A 272 5.85 -10.31 -11.64
CA ASP A 272 5.41 -11.70 -11.62
C ASP A 272 5.64 -12.32 -13.00
N LYS A 273 6.12 -13.57 -13.02
CA LYS A 273 6.41 -14.28 -14.27
C LYS A 273 5.16 -14.54 -15.12
N GLU A 274 4.00 -14.65 -14.48
CA GLU A 274 2.71 -14.81 -15.17
C GLU A 274 2.38 -13.61 -16.06
N LEU A 275 2.87 -12.40 -15.72
CA LEU A 275 2.67 -11.20 -16.52
C LEU A 275 3.17 -11.36 -17.97
N LEU A 276 4.27 -12.09 -18.17
CA LEU A 276 4.85 -12.28 -19.51
C LEU A 276 3.90 -13.09 -20.42
N GLN A 277 3.24 -14.11 -19.86
CA GLN A 277 2.25 -14.91 -20.58
C GLN A 277 0.99 -14.08 -20.90
N ILE A 278 0.57 -13.24 -19.97
CA ILE A 278 -0.55 -12.33 -20.15
C ILE A 278 -0.28 -11.30 -21.24
N ILE A 279 0.92 -10.76 -21.32
CA ILE A 279 1.33 -9.84 -22.39
C ILE A 279 1.28 -10.55 -23.74
N GLN A 280 1.83 -11.75 -23.84
CA GLN A 280 1.83 -12.51 -25.07
C GLN A 280 0.40 -12.81 -25.53
N HIS A 281 -0.44 -13.37 -24.66
CA HIS A 281 -1.82 -13.70 -24.95
C HIS A 281 -2.65 -12.46 -25.33
N GLY A 282 -2.48 -11.35 -24.61
CA GLY A 282 -3.18 -10.11 -24.90
C GLY A 282 -2.77 -9.47 -26.23
N GLN A 283 -1.49 -9.59 -26.63
CA GLN A 283 -1.01 -9.13 -27.94
C GLN A 283 -1.58 -9.97 -29.08
N GLU A 284 -1.58 -11.31 -28.94
CA GLU A 284 -2.11 -12.25 -29.94
C GLU A 284 -3.62 -12.05 -30.19
N ASN A 285 -4.38 -11.71 -29.15
CA ASN A 285 -5.84 -11.55 -29.22
C ASN A 285 -6.30 -10.09 -29.41
N GLY A 286 -5.39 -9.12 -29.41
CA GLY A 286 -5.75 -7.70 -29.50
C GLY A 286 -6.54 -7.16 -28.29
N LYS A 287 -6.48 -7.81 -27.11
CA LYS A 287 -7.22 -7.49 -25.89
C LYS A 287 -6.32 -7.21 -24.70
N LEU A 288 -5.18 -6.57 -24.97
CA LEU A 288 -4.14 -6.35 -23.96
C LEU A 288 -4.63 -5.51 -22.76
N ASP A 289 -5.55 -4.58 -23.01
CA ASP A 289 -6.21 -3.75 -21.99
C ASP A 289 -6.99 -4.59 -20.98
N GLN A 290 -7.80 -5.53 -21.47
CA GLN A 290 -8.62 -6.41 -20.64
C GLN A 290 -7.75 -7.43 -19.89
N GLU A 291 -6.77 -8.03 -20.56
CA GLU A 291 -5.85 -8.98 -19.95
C GLU A 291 -5.06 -8.34 -18.81
N PHE A 292 -4.56 -7.13 -18.97
CA PHE A 292 -3.92 -6.39 -17.89
C PHE A 292 -4.87 -6.07 -16.74
N TYR A 293 -6.13 -5.73 -17.02
CA TYR A 293 -7.12 -5.48 -15.98
C TYR A 293 -7.40 -6.71 -15.14
N TYR A 294 -7.67 -7.84 -15.78
CA TYR A 294 -7.95 -9.12 -15.10
C TYR A 294 -6.73 -9.60 -14.31
N PHE A 295 -5.55 -9.53 -14.89
CA PHE A 295 -4.33 -9.94 -14.22
C PHE A 295 -4.00 -9.05 -13.02
N GLY A 296 -4.12 -7.73 -13.15
CA GLY A 296 -3.95 -6.81 -12.03
C GLY A 296 -4.87 -7.15 -10.86
N ASN A 297 -6.18 -7.32 -11.12
CA ASN A 297 -7.14 -7.70 -10.09
C ASN A 297 -6.85 -9.09 -9.49
N HIS A 298 -6.37 -10.04 -10.30
CA HIS A 298 -5.94 -11.36 -9.83
C HIS A 298 -4.76 -11.24 -8.85
N CYS A 299 -3.74 -10.45 -9.18
CA CYS A 299 -2.63 -10.18 -8.29
C CYS A 299 -3.09 -9.56 -6.95
N LEU A 300 -4.01 -8.60 -6.99
CA LEU A 300 -4.58 -8.00 -5.78
C LEU A 300 -5.30 -9.03 -4.92
N LYS A 301 -6.15 -9.86 -5.51
CA LYS A 301 -6.86 -10.94 -4.82
C LYS A 301 -5.88 -11.90 -4.14
N GLN A 302 -4.82 -12.29 -4.84
CA GLN A 302 -3.78 -13.16 -4.28
C GLN A 302 -3.03 -12.51 -3.10
N ILE A 303 -2.81 -11.17 -3.13
CA ILE A 303 -2.25 -10.42 -2.00
C ILE A 303 -3.19 -10.51 -0.80
N GLU A 304 -4.49 -10.23 -1.00
CA GLU A 304 -5.51 -10.30 0.05
C GLU A 304 -5.59 -11.69 0.69
N GLU A 305 -5.61 -12.73 -0.13
CA GLU A 305 -5.63 -14.13 0.33
C GLU A 305 -4.40 -14.49 1.16
N ASN A 306 -3.20 -14.04 0.74
CA ASN A 306 -1.97 -14.28 1.49
C ASN A 306 -1.98 -13.56 2.84
N ILE A 307 -2.45 -12.32 2.89
CA ILE A 307 -2.63 -11.58 4.15
C ILE A 307 -3.60 -12.34 5.07
N GLN A 308 -4.74 -12.76 4.55
CA GLN A 308 -5.73 -13.52 5.34
C GLN A 308 -5.18 -14.86 5.83
N LYS A 309 -4.42 -15.60 5.01
CA LYS A 309 -3.75 -16.83 5.44
C LYS A 309 -2.78 -16.58 6.59
N THR A 310 -1.98 -15.51 6.50
CA THR A 310 -1.06 -15.13 7.58
C THR A 310 -1.81 -14.80 8.87
N ILE A 311 -2.92 -14.05 8.78
CA ILE A 311 -3.77 -13.71 9.92
C ILE A 311 -4.39 -14.95 10.57
N LYS A 312 -4.86 -15.90 9.76
CA LYS A 312 -5.44 -17.17 10.23
C LYS A 312 -4.46 -18.02 11.05
N VAL A 313 -3.16 -17.88 10.83
CA VAL A 313 -2.11 -18.55 11.64
C VAL A 313 -1.71 -17.70 12.84
N LEU A 314 -1.54 -16.39 12.62
CA LEU A 314 -1.09 -15.47 13.68
C LEU A 314 -2.09 -15.40 14.85
N GLN A 315 -3.39 -15.35 14.54
CA GLN A 315 -4.44 -15.17 15.54
C GLN A 315 -4.51 -16.33 16.57
N PRO A 316 -4.60 -17.62 16.17
CA PRO A 316 -4.58 -18.73 17.13
C PRO A 316 -3.26 -18.79 17.93
N THR A 317 -2.13 -18.46 17.29
CA THR A 317 -0.83 -18.42 17.96
C THR A 317 -0.81 -17.38 19.09
N LEU A 318 -1.33 -16.18 18.83
CA LEU A 318 -1.45 -15.13 19.86
C LEU A 318 -2.39 -15.55 20.99
N TYR A 319 -3.54 -16.15 20.68
CA TYR A 319 -4.45 -16.65 21.71
C TYR A 319 -3.83 -17.74 22.56
N SER A 320 -3.08 -18.65 21.96
CA SER A 320 -2.35 -19.70 22.69
C SER A 320 -1.31 -19.10 23.63
N VAL A 321 -0.54 -18.11 23.18
CA VAL A 321 0.45 -17.41 24.02
C VAL A 321 -0.22 -16.73 25.21
N VAL A 322 -1.32 -16.01 24.98
CA VAL A 322 -2.08 -15.35 26.06
C VAL A 322 -2.68 -16.37 27.00
N GLY A 323 -3.27 -17.45 26.51
CA GLY A 323 -3.86 -18.52 27.32
C GLY A 323 -2.83 -19.20 28.21
N ILE A 324 -1.67 -19.57 27.66
CA ILE A 324 -0.56 -20.16 28.42
C ILE A 324 -0.07 -19.20 29.51
N LEU A 325 0.01 -17.91 29.20
CA LEU A 325 0.44 -16.89 30.17
C LEU A 325 -0.57 -16.77 31.31
N ILE A 326 -1.86 -16.72 31.03
CA ILE A 326 -2.91 -16.65 32.06
C ILE A 326 -2.88 -17.90 32.95
N VAL A 327 -2.83 -19.09 32.36
CA VAL A 327 -2.76 -20.36 33.09
C VAL A 327 -1.49 -20.42 33.98
N SER A 328 -0.34 -20.01 33.44
CA SER A 328 0.92 -19.97 34.19
C SER A 328 0.87 -19.03 35.40
N ILE A 329 0.24 -17.85 35.23
CA ILE A 329 0.04 -16.91 36.36
C ILE A 329 -0.87 -17.54 37.41
N TYR A 330 -1.97 -18.15 36.99
CA TYR A 330 -2.92 -18.78 37.91
C TYR A 330 -2.30 -19.93 38.71
N LEU A 331 -1.56 -20.81 38.03
CA LEU A 331 -0.84 -21.90 38.68
C LEU A 331 0.30 -21.40 39.59
N SER A 332 0.92 -20.26 39.26
CA SER A 332 1.91 -19.62 40.12
C SER A 332 1.35 -19.23 41.50
N VAL A 333 0.06 -18.87 41.56
CA VAL A 333 -0.62 -18.47 42.79
C VAL A 333 -1.15 -19.69 43.55
N LEU A 334 -1.76 -20.65 42.86
CA LEU A 334 -2.41 -21.80 43.48
C LEU A 334 -1.41 -22.80 44.08
N MET A 335 -0.31 -23.05 43.39
CA MET A 335 0.64 -24.07 43.86
C MET A 335 1.22 -23.81 45.26
N PRO A 336 1.64 -22.58 45.62
CA PRO A 336 2.02 -22.27 46.99
C PRO A 336 0.91 -22.47 48.03
N MET A 337 -0.34 -22.14 47.67
CA MET A 337 -1.48 -22.33 48.57
C MET A 337 -1.70 -23.81 48.88
N PHE A 338 -1.58 -24.70 47.91
CA PHE A 338 -1.66 -26.15 48.13
C PHE A 338 -0.49 -26.68 48.99
N GLN A 339 0.74 -26.21 48.77
CA GLN A 339 1.89 -26.60 49.57
C GLN A 339 1.75 -26.18 51.03
N LEU A 340 1.09 -25.08 51.33
CA LEU A 340 0.79 -24.66 52.71
C LEU A 340 -0.30 -25.54 53.35
N LEU A 341 -1.24 -26.05 52.57
CA LEU A 341 -2.29 -26.96 53.06
C LEU A 341 -1.76 -28.38 53.31
N ASP A 342 -0.81 -28.85 52.50
CA ASP A 342 -0.19 -30.18 52.66
C ASP A 342 0.88 -30.20 53.76
N GLY A 343 1.32 -29.05 54.27
CA GLY A 343 2.29 -28.89 55.36
C GLY A 343 1.65 -28.80 56.76
N PHE A 344 0.34 -28.90 56.89
CA PHE A 344 -0.44 -29.08 58.09
C PHE A 344 -0.96 -30.52 58.17
#